data_e204861d38d21da34055d53559b594e7
#
_entry.id   e204861d38d21da34055d53559b594e7
#
_cell.length_a   1.000
_cell.length_b   1.000
_cell.length_c   1.000
_cell.angle_alpha   90.00
_cell.angle_beta   90.00
_cell.angle_gamma   90.00
#
_symmetry.space_group_name_H-M   'P 1'
#
loop_
_entity.id
_entity.type
_entity.pdbx_description
1 polymer ?
#
loop_
_entity_poly.entity_id
_entity_poly.type
_entity_poly.pdbx_seq_one_letter_code
_entity_poly.pdbx_strand_id
1 'polypeptide(L)'
;LGALKQDSFFALGFPKTTGPEVFNLAYLAKAQQVSGTEQLSHADIMATLNCFSADMIISAIQQTTAKLDQFVIYASGGGIHNPLLMAQIQAALPGVSIKTTHDLGINPDAKEAVLFAVLANECLVGGKQKFSNAREGIPGVTMGKVSFADYGPLRAYAMPVWVNTAGYGGCRAPATRSGSRQ
;
A
#
# COMPACT_ATOMS: atom_id res chain seq x y z
N LEU A 1 10.09 19.27 -15.89
CA LEU A 1 9.59 17.89 -15.96
C LEU A 1 10.72 16.93 -16.42
N GLY A 2 11.44 17.22 -17.51
CA GLY A 2 12.51 16.34 -18.03
C GLY A 2 13.58 15.99 -16.99
N ALA A 3 14.08 16.97 -16.23
CA ALA A 3 15.08 16.76 -15.20
C ALA A 3 14.60 15.79 -14.06
N LEU A 4 13.32 15.84 -13.72
CA LEU A 4 12.72 14.92 -12.74
C LEU A 4 12.72 13.45 -13.21
N LYS A 5 12.77 13.20 -14.50
CA LYS A 5 12.72 11.83 -15.07
C LYS A 5 14.10 11.21 -15.29
N GLN A 6 15.19 11.93 -14.97
CA GLN A 6 16.56 11.47 -15.25
C GLN A 6 17.12 10.53 -14.17
N ASP A 7 16.41 10.31 -13.06
CA ASP A 7 16.89 9.41 -12.00
C ASP A 7 16.97 7.96 -12.49
N SER A 8 18.06 7.30 -12.14
CA SER A 8 18.31 5.91 -12.50
C SER A 8 17.24 4.93 -12.00
N PHE A 9 16.49 5.29 -10.94
CA PHE A 9 15.37 4.51 -10.44
C PHE A 9 14.33 4.20 -11.52
N PHE A 10 14.10 5.13 -12.47
CA PHE A 10 13.12 4.93 -13.53
C PHE A 10 13.53 3.89 -14.56
N ALA A 11 14.84 3.67 -14.72
CA ALA A 11 15.39 2.63 -15.61
C ALA A 11 15.37 1.22 -15.00
N LEU A 12 15.11 1.10 -13.69
CA LEU A 12 15.04 -0.21 -13.04
C LEU A 12 13.82 -1.00 -13.51
N GLY A 13 13.99 -2.33 -13.64
CA GLY A 13 12.88 -3.26 -13.87
C GLY A 13 12.00 -3.46 -12.64
N PHE A 14 10.81 -4.05 -12.84
CA PHE A 14 9.92 -4.47 -11.76
C PHE A 14 10.34 -5.85 -11.19
N PRO A 15 10.09 -6.10 -9.87
CA PRO A 15 9.54 -5.19 -8.87
C PRO A 15 10.56 -4.16 -8.40
N LYS A 16 10.13 -2.90 -8.24
CA LYS A 16 10.93 -1.84 -7.66
C LYS A 16 10.13 -1.03 -6.67
N THR A 17 10.78 -0.51 -5.64
CA THR A 17 10.17 0.33 -4.61
C THR A 17 11.13 1.44 -4.21
N THR A 18 10.58 2.53 -3.74
CA THR A 18 11.32 3.67 -3.18
C THR A 18 10.40 4.48 -2.28
N GLY A 19 10.96 5.45 -1.58
CA GLY A 19 10.24 6.31 -0.68
C GLY A 19 10.88 7.70 -0.56
N PRO A 20 10.66 8.40 0.55
CA PRO A 20 11.17 9.75 0.78
C PRO A 20 12.71 9.86 0.78
N GLU A 21 13.40 8.74 0.88
CA GLU A 21 14.86 8.69 0.77
C GLU A 21 15.36 9.16 -0.60
N VAL A 22 14.59 8.93 -1.66
CA VAL A 22 14.90 9.38 -3.02
C VAL A 22 14.06 10.60 -3.40
N PHE A 23 12.74 10.49 -3.32
CA PHE A 23 11.80 11.54 -3.76
C PHE A 23 11.45 12.49 -2.61
N ASN A 24 12.26 13.52 -2.45
CA ASN A 24 12.18 14.53 -1.39
C ASN A 24 12.44 15.95 -1.93
N LEU A 25 12.49 16.93 -1.04
CA LEU A 25 12.72 18.32 -1.44
C LEU A 25 14.10 18.53 -2.05
N ALA A 26 15.12 17.79 -1.65
CA ALA A 26 16.46 17.87 -2.25
C ALA A 26 16.46 17.36 -3.68
N TYR A 27 15.70 16.32 -3.96
CA TYR A 27 15.48 15.82 -5.32
C TYR A 27 14.84 16.89 -6.23
N LEU A 28 13.80 17.56 -5.75
CA LEU A 28 13.15 18.66 -6.47
C LEU A 28 14.12 19.82 -6.71
N ALA A 29 14.83 20.27 -5.67
CA ALA A 29 15.79 21.36 -5.78
C ALA A 29 16.89 21.07 -6.79
N LYS A 30 17.43 19.83 -6.80
CA LYS A 30 18.41 19.40 -7.79
C LYS A 30 17.84 19.44 -9.21
N ALA A 31 16.60 18.98 -9.40
CA ALA A 31 15.96 19.01 -10.72
C ALA A 31 15.72 20.46 -11.22
N GLN A 32 15.35 21.36 -10.33
CA GLN A 32 15.21 22.80 -10.63
C GLN A 32 16.55 23.41 -11.03
N GLN A 33 17.61 23.15 -10.25
CA GLN A 33 18.97 23.64 -10.55
C GLN A 33 19.45 23.16 -11.92
N VAL A 34 19.30 21.87 -12.22
CA VAL A 34 19.71 21.28 -13.52
C VAL A 34 18.95 21.90 -14.69
N SER A 35 17.69 22.29 -14.48
CA SER A 35 16.83 22.87 -15.52
C SER A 35 16.78 24.40 -15.54
N GLY A 36 17.48 25.09 -14.61
CA GLY A 36 17.46 26.55 -14.49
C GLY A 36 16.06 27.08 -14.16
N THR A 37 15.33 26.37 -13.30
CA THR A 37 13.90 26.67 -13.00
C THR A 37 13.63 26.96 -11.52
N GLU A 38 14.64 27.44 -10.79
CA GLU A 38 14.55 27.75 -9.36
C GLU A 38 13.56 28.88 -9.04
N GLN A 39 13.26 29.70 -10.02
CA GLN A 39 12.37 30.87 -9.90
C GLN A 39 10.90 30.57 -10.25
N LEU A 40 10.56 29.30 -10.52
CA LEU A 40 9.16 28.95 -10.80
C LEU A 40 8.26 29.22 -9.59
N SER A 41 7.03 29.63 -9.88
CA SER A 41 6.00 29.76 -8.85
C SER A 41 5.68 28.40 -8.21
N HIS A 42 5.19 28.42 -6.97
CA HIS A 42 4.73 27.19 -6.31
C HIS A 42 3.63 26.48 -7.12
N ALA A 43 2.77 27.24 -7.79
CA ALA A 43 1.71 26.68 -8.64
C ALA A 43 2.30 25.90 -9.83
N ASP A 44 3.31 26.47 -10.49
CA ASP A 44 3.99 25.80 -11.62
C ASP A 44 4.75 24.57 -11.16
N ILE A 45 5.39 24.64 -9.99
CA ILE A 45 6.06 23.49 -9.37
C ILE A 45 5.05 22.37 -9.10
N MET A 46 3.92 22.69 -8.47
CA MET A 46 2.88 21.71 -8.15
C MET A 46 2.25 21.11 -9.41
N ALA A 47 1.99 21.91 -10.42
CA ALA A 47 1.51 21.42 -11.72
C ALA A 47 2.53 20.48 -12.38
N THR A 48 3.82 20.83 -12.33
CA THR A 48 4.90 19.99 -12.87
C THR A 48 5.03 18.66 -12.11
N LEU A 49 4.91 18.67 -10.79
CA LEU A 49 4.94 17.46 -9.97
C LEU A 49 3.71 16.58 -10.21
N ASN A 50 2.54 17.19 -10.45
CA ASN A 50 1.36 16.43 -10.85
C ASN A 50 1.56 15.71 -12.19
N CYS A 51 2.07 16.43 -13.21
CA CYS A 51 2.42 15.83 -14.50
C CYS A 51 3.49 14.73 -14.36
N PHE A 52 4.50 14.95 -13.52
CA PHE A 52 5.52 13.96 -13.23
C PHE A 52 4.91 12.69 -12.64
N SER A 53 4.03 12.83 -11.65
CA SER A 53 3.33 11.69 -11.03
C SER A 53 2.48 10.93 -12.04
N ALA A 54 1.71 11.65 -12.87
CA ALA A 54 0.92 11.03 -13.93
C ALA A 54 1.79 10.23 -14.91
N ASP A 55 2.85 10.84 -15.40
CA ASP A 55 3.75 10.20 -16.36
C ASP A 55 4.41 8.94 -15.81
N MET A 56 4.79 8.94 -14.53
CA MET A 56 5.40 7.78 -13.89
C MET A 56 4.40 6.65 -13.69
N ILE A 57 3.17 6.96 -13.29
CA ILE A 57 2.07 5.98 -13.17
C ILE A 57 1.74 5.39 -14.54
N ILE A 58 1.57 6.22 -15.56
CA ILE A 58 1.27 5.79 -16.92
C ILE A 58 2.38 4.87 -17.45
N SER A 59 3.64 5.28 -17.31
CA SER A 59 4.79 4.49 -17.72
C SER A 59 4.83 3.13 -17.02
N ALA A 60 4.57 3.09 -15.71
CA ALA A 60 4.52 1.84 -14.96
C ALA A 60 3.41 0.90 -15.44
N ILE A 61 2.22 1.44 -15.71
CA ILE A 61 1.08 0.66 -16.25
C ILE A 61 1.43 0.10 -17.62
N GLN A 62 1.96 0.92 -18.52
CA GLN A 62 2.33 0.50 -19.88
C GLN A 62 3.43 -0.57 -19.91
N GLN A 63 4.36 -0.55 -18.94
CA GLN A 63 5.40 -1.57 -18.81
C GLN A 63 4.88 -2.90 -18.27
N THR A 64 3.73 -2.89 -17.58
CA THR A 64 3.17 -4.10 -16.96
C THR A 64 2.52 -5.02 -17.99
N THR A 65 1.87 -4.47 -19.00
CA THR A 65 1.19 -5.24 -20.05
C THR A 65 1.02 -4.44 -21.35
N ALA A 66 1.13 -5.13 -22.47
CA ALA A 66 0.84 -4.56 -23.79
C ALA A 66 -0.65 -4.61 -24.16
N LYS A 67 -1.48 -5.30 -23.37
CA LYS A 67 -2.92 -5.53 -23.64
C LYS A 67 -3.79 -4.78 -22.64
N LEU A 68 -3.56 -3.48 -22.50
CA LEU A 68 -4.23 -2.63 -21.51
C LEU A 68 -5.76 -2.59 -21.68
N ASP A 69 -6.25 -2.69 -22.88
CA ASP A 69 -7.68 -2.73 -23.23
C ASP A 69 -8.45 -3.94 -22.65
N GLN A 70 -7.73 -4.97 -22.23
CA GLN A 70 -8.30 -6.19 -21.63
C GLN A 70 -8.35 -6.13 -20.10
N PHE A 71 -7.92 -5.03 -19.48
CA PHE A 71 -7.84 -4.90 -18.03
C PHE A 71 -8.70 -3.75 -17.52
N VAL A 72 -9.14 -3.90 -16.27
CA VAL A 72 -9.72 -2.84 -15.46
C VAL A 72 -8.68 -2.41 -14.42
N ILE A 73 -8.42 -1.12 -14.34
CA ILE A 73 -7.52 -0.56 -13.32
C ILE A 73 -8.37 -0.10 -12.13
N TYR A 74 -8.10 -0.64 -10.96
CA TYR A 74 -8.72 -0.20 -9.71
C TYR A 74 -7.78 0.72 -8.94
N ALA A 75 -8.15 1.99 -8.87
CA ALA A 75 -7.38 3.02 -8.17
C ALA A 75 -7.85 3.18 -6.71
N SER A 76 -6.94 3.51 -5.80
CA SER A 76 -7.22 3.77 -4.38
C SER A 76 -6.18 4.72 -3.78
N GLY A 77 -6.48 5.24 -2.58
CA GLY A 77 -5.65 6.20 -1.86
C GLY A 77 -5.92 7.64 -2.28
N GLY A 78 -5.30 8.60 -1.59
CA GLY A 78 -5.59 10.03 -1.74
C GLY A 78 -5.44 10.59 -3.15
N GLY A 79 -4.64 9.96 -4.01
CA GLY A 79 -4.44 10.38 -5.41
C GLY A 79 -5.72 10.38 -6.26
N ILE A 80 -6.70 9.52 -5.94
CA ILE A 80 -7.98 9.47 -6.68
C ILE A 80 -8.81 10.76 -6.54
N HIS A 81 -8.58 11.51 -5.47
CA HIS A 81 -9.26 12.78 -5.21
C HIS A 81 -8.63 13.95 -5.96
N ASN A 82 -7.53 13.74 -6.67
CA ASN A 82 -6.92 14.73 -7.54
C ASN A 82 -7.48 14.60 -8.96
N PRO A 83 -8.45 15.44 -9.36
CA PRO A 83 -9.12 15.32 -10.64
C PRO A 83 -8.17 15.54 -11.83
N LEU A 84 -7.16 16.40 -11.66
CA LEU A 84 -6.17 16.66 -12.71
C LEU A 84 -5.30 15.43 -12.96
N LEU A 85 -4.83 14.77 -11.89
CA LEU A 85 -4.06 13.54 -11.98
C LEU A 85 -4.85 12.44 -12.69
N MET A 86 -6.09 12.21 -12.24
CA MET A 86 -6.95 11.18 -12.82
C MET A 86 -7.30 11.46 -14.29
N ALA A 87 -7.57 12.72 -14.64
CA ALA A 87 -7.83 13.11 -16.02
C ALA A 87 -6.60 12.88 -16.92
N GLN A 88 -5.40 13.21 -16.47
CA GLN A 88 -4.16 12.97 -17.23
C GLN A 88 -3.92 11.47 -17.45
N ILE A 89 -4.11 10.63 -16.42
CA ILE A 89 -3.96 9.18 -16.54
C ILE A 89 -4.99 8.62 -17.54
N GLN A 90 -6.26 9.02 -17.41
CA GLN A 90 -7.32 8.54 -18.31
C GLN A 90 -7.08 8.97 -19.77
N ALA A 91 -6.62 10.20 -19.99
CA ALA A 91 -6.34 10.71 -21.34
C ALA A 91 -5.18 9.96 -22.01
N ALA A 92 -4.18 9.54 -21.24
CA ALA A 92 -3.03 8.79 -21.75
C ALA A 92 -3.31 7.30 -21.97
N LEU A 93 -4.39 6.78 -21.38
CA LEU A 93 -4.80 5.38 -21.47
C LEU A 93 -6.22 5.26 -22.06
N PRO A 94 -6.40 5.68 -23.33
CA PRO A 94 -7.71 5.62 -23.97
C PRO A 94 -8.16 4.15 -24.10
N GLY A 95 -9.43 3.90 -23.81
CA GLY A 95 -10.01 2.55 -23.84
C GLY A 95 -9.78 1.70 -22.59
N VAL A 96 -8.93 2.13 -21.66
CA VAL A 96 -8.75 1.46 -20.37
C VAL A 96 -9.83 1.90 -19.39
N SER A 97 -10.53 0.96 -18.78
CA SER A 97 -11.50 1.25 -17.72
C SER A 97 -10.76 1.50 -16.40
N ILE A 98 -10.86 2.72 -15.88
CA ILE A 98 -10.32 3.06 -14.57
C ILE A 98 -11.49 3.21 -13.59
N LYS A 99 -11.47 2.43 -12.54
CA LYS A 99 -12.46 2.39 -11.45
C LYS A 99 -11.80 2.64 -10.11
N THR A 100 -12.58 2.79 -9.06
CA THR A 100 -12.04 2.83 -7.70
C THR A 100 -12.23 1.47 -7.02
N THR A 101 -11.46 1.20 -5.97
CA THR A 101 -11.63 -0.01 -5.16
C THR A 101 -13.00 -0.08 -4.46
N HIS A 102 -13.77 1.02 -4.46
CA HIS A 102 -15.15 1.04 -4.00
C HIS A 102 -16.03 0.04 -4.79
N ASP A 103 -15.79 -0.09 -6.10
CA ASP A 103 -16.48 -1.05 -6.95
C ASP A 103 -16.20 -2.52 -6.58
N LEU A 104 -15.16 -2.75 -5.79
CA LEU A 104 -14.81 -4.05 -5.21
C LEU A 104 -15.30 -4.19 -3.75
N GLY A 105 -16.08 -3.24 -3.25
CA GLY A 105 -16.52 -3.22 -1.84
C GLY A 105 -15.44 -2.79 -0.85
N ILE A 106 -14.32 -2.23 -1.32
CA ILE A 106 -13.22 -1.75 -0.47
C ILE A 106 -13.19 -0.22 -0.55
N ASN A 107 -13.39 0.44 0.60
CA ASN A 107 -13.24 1.90 0.66
C ASN A 107 -11.82 2.30 0.22
N PRO A 108 -11.69 3.11 -0.84
CA PRO A 108 -10.38 3.48 -1.39
C PRO A 108 -9.48 4.24 -0.41
N ASP A 109 -10.06 4.99 0.53
CA ASP A 109 -9.31 5.73 1.55
C ASP A 109 -8.91 4.85 2.75
N ALA A 110 -9.56 3.70 2.92
CA ALA A 110 -9.30 2.77 4.01
C ALA A 110 -8.49 1.53 3.59
N LYS A 111 -7.98 1.47 2.35
CA LYS A 111 -7.28 0.29 1.82
C LYS A 111 -6.12 -0.16 2.70
N GLU A 112 -5.30 0.77 3.19
CA GLU A 112 -4.17 0.45 4.06
C GLU A 112 -4.63 -0.04 5.44
N ALA A 113 -5.67 0.56 6.01
CA ALA A 113 -6.24 0.10 7.26
C ALA A 113 -6.80 -1.33 7.14
N VAL A 114 -7.47 -1.65 6.03
CA VAL A 114 -7.94 -3.01 5.72
C VAL A 114 -6.77 -3.97 5.58
N LEU A 115 -5.71 -3.58 4.86
CA LEU A 115 -4.51 -4.39 4.72
C LEU A 115 -3.90 -4.72 6.09
N PHE A 116 -3.68 -3.72 6.95
CA PHE A 116 -3.11 -3.94 8.28
C PHE A 116 -4.03 -4.78 9.18
N ALA A 117 -5.34 -4.62 9.07
CA ALA A 117 -6.29 -5.46 9.81
C ALA A 117 -6.18 -6.94 9.38
N VAL A 118 -6.08 -7.21 8.08
CA VAL A 118 -5.86 -8.57 7.55
C VAL A 118 -4.53 -9.12 8.02
N LEU A 119 -3.43 -8.35 7.91
CA LEU A 119 -2.11 -8.78 8.37
C LEU A 119 -2.08 -9.07 9.86
N ALA A 120 -2.74 -8.23 10.68
CA ALA A 120 -2.84 -8.45 12.12
C ALA A 120 -3.64 -9.73 12.43
N ASN A 121 -4.75 -9.96 11.74
CA ASN A 121 -5.53 -11.20 11.88
C ASN A 121 -4.69 -12.43 11.52
N GLU A 122 -4.01 -12.40 10.40
CA GLU A 122 -3.13 -13.50 9.97
C GLU A 122 -1.97 -13.74 10.95
N CYS A 123 -1.44 -12.68 11.55
CA CYS A 123 -0.37 -12.80 12.54
C CYS A 123 -0.84 -13.47 13.84
N LEU A 124 -2.11 -13.24 14.24
CA LEU A 124 -2.67 -13.74 15.51
C LEU A 124 -3.33 -15.12 15.36
N VAL A 125 -4.08 -15.34 14.31
CA VAL A 125 -4.93 -16.52 14.11
C VAL A 125 -4.55 -17.33 12.87
N GLY A 126 -3.75 -16.78 11.98
CA GLY A 126 -3.20 -17.49 10.84
C GLY A 126 -2.38 -18.69 11.34
N GLY A 127 -2.74 -19.87 10.90
CA GLY A 127 -2.05 -21.09 11.29
C GLY A 127 -0.58 -21.12 10.84
N LYS A 128 0.11 -22.23 11.09
CA LYS A 128 1.50 -22.45 10.64
C LYS A 128 1.68 -22.48 9.11
N GLN A 129 0.62 -22.31 8.35
CA GLN A 129 0.69 -22.16 6.91
C GLN A 129 1.39 -20.84 6.58
N LYS A 130 2.63 -20.97 6.17
CA LYS A 130 3.39 -19.87 5.62
C LYS A 130 2.69 -19.39 4.34
N PHE A 131 2.66 -18.10 4.10
CA PHE A 131 2.22 -17.51 2.82
C PHE A 131 3.10 -17.90 1.62
N SER A 132 3.90 -18.92 1.75
CA SER A 132 4.59 -19.51 0.61
C SER A 132 3.59 -20.33 -0.20
N ASN A 133 2.84 -19.68 -1.05
CA ASN A 133 2.43 -20.35 -2.25
C ASN A 133 3.70 -20.66 -3.04
N ALA A 134 3.74 -21.83 -3.67
CA ALA A 134 4.81 -22.27 -4.54
C ALA A 134 5.06 -21.37 -5.79
N ARG A 135 4.67 -20.09 -5.72
CA ARG A 135 5.08 -19.06 -6.67
C ARG A 135 6.52 -18.70 -6.35
N GLU A 136 7.39 -19.00 -7.27
CA GLU A 136 8.80 -18.63 -7.23
C GLU A 136 8.95 -17.15 -6.79
N GLY A 137 9.78 -16.91 -5.77
CA GLY A 137 10.13 -15.58 -5.30
C GLY A 137 9.32 -15.02 -4.13
N ILE A 138 8.29 -15.68 -3.62
CA ILE A 138 7.60 -15.24 -2.40
C ILE A 138 8.24 -15.91 -1.18
N PRO A 139 8.91 -15.15 -0.29
CA PRO A 139 9.52 -15.74 0.90
C PRO A 139 8.44 -16.30 1.84
N GLY A 140 8.68 -17.47 2.40
CA GLY A 140 7.83 -18.09 3.41
C GLY A 140 8.01 -17.44 4.78
N VAL A 141 7.56 -16.18 4.90
CA VAL A 141 7.66 -15.38 6.13
C VAL A 141 6.29 -15.19 6.77
N THR A 142 6.26 -14.98 8.07
CA THR A 142 5.08 -14.49 8.76
C THR A 142 4.86 -13.02 8.41
N MET A 143 3.61 -12.64 8.18
CA MET A 143 3.24 -11.30 7.71
C MET A 143 3.29 -10.23 8.81
N GLY A 144 3.77 -10.55 10.00
CA GLY A 144 3.90 -9.59 11.10
C GLY A 144 4.58 -10.17 12.33
N LYS A 145 4.80 -9.31 13.32
CA LYS A 145 5.35 -9.65 14.62
C LYS A 145 4.46 -9.07 15.71
N VAL A 146 4.06 -9.90 16.67
CA VAL A 146 3.36 -9.43 17.87
C VAL A 146 4.40 -8.98 18.87
N SER A 147 4.32 -7.73 19.31
CA SER A 147 5.11 -7.19 20.42
C SER A 147 4.17 -6.91 21.59
N PHE A 148 4.47 -7.52 22.73
CA PHE A 148 3.73 -7.27 23.96
C PHE A 148 4.40 -6.15 24.74
N ALA A 149 3.60 -5.26 25.32
CA ALA A 149 4.12 -4.31 26.27
C ALA A 149 4.61 -5.06 27.52
N ASP A 150 5.74 -4.65 28.06
CA ASP A 150 6.28 -5.24 29.29
C ASP A 150 5.61 -4.58 30.48
N TYR A 151 4.47 -5.12 30.89
CA TYR A 151 3.64 -4.60 31.99
C TYR A 151 4.14 -5.06 33.37
N GLY A 152 5.40 -5.31 33.58
CA GLY A 152 5.94 -5.66 34.91
C GLY A 152 5.09 -6.74 35.64
N PRO A 153 4.80 -6.57 36.96
CA PRO A 153 4.03 -7.58 37.70
C PRO A 153 2.53 -7.72 37.33
N LEU A 154 1.99 -6.91 36.40
CA LEU A 154 0.63 -7.05 35.88
C LEU A 154 0.46 -8.18 34.84
N ARG A 155 1.44 -9.04 34.68
CA ARG A 155 1.37 -10.27 33.87
C ARG A 155 0.18 -11.18 34.17
N ALA A 156 -0.52 -10.98 35.29
CA ALA A 156 -1.66 -11.80 35.70
C ALA A 156 -2.96 -11.51 34.93
N TYR A 157 -3.04 -10.41 34.19
CA TYR A 157 -4.17 -10.14 33.30
C TYR A 157 -3.81 -10.55 31.87
N ALA A 158 -3.68 -11.86 31.66
CA ALA A 158 -3.62 -12.40 30.31
C ALA A 158 -4.88 -11.95 29.56
N MET A 159 -4.72 -11.14 28.53
CA MET A 159 -5.82 -10.95 27.59
C MET A 159 -6.29 -12.33 27.13
N PRO A 160 -7.60 -12.57 27.07
CA PRO A 160 -8.10 -13.83 26.56
C PRO A 160 -7.63 -13.95 25.11
N VAL A 161 -6.70 -14.86 24.87
CA VAL A 161 -6.34 -15.25 23.51
C VAL A 161 -7.56 -16.00 22.97
N TRP A 162 -8.26 -15.40 22.02
CA TRP A 162 -9.30 -16.06 21.28
C TRP A 162 -8.66 -17.11 20.39
N VAL A 163 -8.48 -18.31 20.92
CA VAL A 163 -8.07 -19.45 20.12
C VAL A 163 -9.33 -20.05 19.53
N ASN A 164 -9.56 -19.84 18.26
CA ASN A 164 -10.61 -20.55 17.54
C ASN A 164 -10.16 -22.01 17.33
N THR A 165 -10.64 -22.91 18.19
CA THR A 165 -10.35 -24.35 18.12
C THR A 165 -11.38 -25.13 17.30
N ALA A 166 -12.34 -24.48 16.69
CA ALA A 166 -13.36 -25.13 15.88
C ALA A 166 -13.37 -24.56 14.45
N GLY A 167 -13.28 -25.44 13.50
CA GLY A 167 -13.59 -25.11 12.12
C GLY A 167 -15.01 -24.57 12.01
N TYR A 168 -15.18 -23.50 11.26
CA TYR A 168 -16.42 -22.84 10.85
C TYR A 168 -17.63 -23.07 11.76
N GLY A 169 -17.76 -22.28 12.83
CA GLY A 169 -18.93 -22.31 13.68
C GLY A 169 -18.77 -21.51 14.98
N GLY A 170 -19.27 -20.28 14.98
CA GLY A 170 -19.74 -19.55 16.15
C GLY A 170 -18.70 -19.14 17.22
N CYS A 171 -18.57 -17.83 17.41
CA CYS A 171 -17.91 -17.24 18.59
C CYS A 171 -18.57 -17.76 19.90
N ARG A 172 -17.82 -18.45 20.75
CA ARG A 172 -18.23 -18.74 22.13
C ARG A 172 -17.46 -17.83 23.09
N ALA A 173 -18.18 -17.25 24.02
CA ALA A 173 -17.62 -16.48 25.12
C ALA A 173 -16.73 -17.37 26.03
N PRO A 174 -15.67 -16.84 26.64
CA PRO A 174 -14.82 -17.61 27.54
C PRO A 174 -15.58 -18.01 28.81
N ALA A 175 -15.41 -19.25 29.22
CA ALA A 175 -15.97 -19.75 30.49
C ALA A 175 -15.27 -19.04 31.66
N THR A 176 -16.04 -18.39 32.53
CA THR A 176 -15.55 -17.84 33.78
C THR A 176 -15.19 -18.99 34.71
N ARG A 177 -13.92 -19.13 35.08
CA ARG A 177 -13.52 -20.03 36.18
C ARG A 177 -13.99 -19.42 37.49
N SER A 178 -14.98 -20.05 38.11
CA SER A 178 -15.33 -19.81 39.52
C SER A 178 -14.17 -20.36 40.37
N GLY A 179 -13.42 -19.47 41.00
CA GLY A 179 -12.46 -19.86 42.02
C GLY A 179 -13.20 -20.16 43.32
N SER A 180 -13.28 -21.43 43.71
CA SER A 180 -13.59 -21.83 45.06
C SER A 180 -12.37 -21.57 45.94
N ARG A 181 -12.51 -20.65 46.91
CA ARG A 181 -11.58 -20.54 48.07
C ARG A 181 -11.85 -21.69 49.02
N GLN A 182 -10.82 -22.39 49.37
CA GLN A 182 -10.63 -22.98 50.69
C GLN A 182 -9.27 -22.50 51.21
#